data_eb1d249c02b8a6a6c48f528c91d6046a
#
_entry.id   eb1d249c02b8a6a6c48f528c91d6046a
#
_cell.length_a   1.000
_cell.length_b   1.000
_cell.length_c   1.000
_cell.angle_alpha   90.00
_cell.angle_beta   90.00
_cell.angle_gamma   90.00
#
_symmetry.space_group_name_H-M   'P 1'
#
loop_
_entity.id
_entity.type
_entity.pdbx_description
1 polymer ?
#
loop_
_entity_poly.entity_id
_entity_poly.type
_entity_poly.pdbx_seq_one_letter_code
_entity_poly.pdbx_strand_id
1 'polypeptide(L)' 'MEGHKAPLERGNDSPLARARMAAGMTQGQMAAALGCSQKDVSRWERGVHSPRVDVLIKMADVLGCRIDDLIDRSRE' A
#
# COMPACT_ATOMS: atom_id res chain seq x y z
N MET A 1 -8.13 25.58 4.75
CA MET A 1 -7.92 25.04 4.67
C MET A 1 -7.97 24.35 4.77
N GLU A 2 -7.97 23.89 4.86
CA GLU A 2 -7.93 23.14 4.88
C GLU A 2 -7.60 22.44 5.15
N GLY A 3 -7.83 22.22 5.41
CA GLY A 3 -7.64 21.30 5.68
C GLY A 3 -6.90 20.53 6.14
N HIS A 4 -6.67 20.16 6.71
CA HIS A 4 -5.90 19.48 7.03
C HIS A 4 -5.91 18.42 7.47
N LYS A 5 -5.83 17.76 7.34
CA LYS A 5 -5.76 16.48 7.42
C LYS A 5 -4.62 16.01 8.15
N ALA A 6 -4.62 14.84 8.76
CA ALA A 6 -3.51 14.29 9.48
C ALA A 6 -2.36 14.11 8.51
N PRO A 7 -1.24 14.77 8.73
CA PRO A 7 -0.15 14.67 7.80
C PRO A 7 0.54 13.31 7.80
N LEU A 8 0.35 12.51 8.84
CA LEU A 8 1.04 11.24 8.94
C LEU A 8 0.40 10.15 8.10
N GLU A 9 -0.86 10.31 7.78
CA GLU A 9 -1.55 9.28 7.02
C GLU A 9 -1.54 9.63 5.55
N ARG A 10 -1.15 8.68 4.75
CA ARG A 10 -1.05 8.92 3.32
C ARG A 10 -2.31 8.59 2.57
N GLY A 11 -3.11 7.68 3.10
CA GLY A 11 -4.31 7.29 2.42
C GLY A 11 -4.01 6.84 1.01
N ASN A 12 -4.63 7.49 0.03
CA ASN A 12 -4.48 7.10 -1.36
C ASN A 12 -3.21 7.63 -2.01
N ASP A 13 -2.42 8.39 -1.28
CA ASP A 13 -1.20 8.96 -1.82
C ASP A 13 0.01 8.05 -1.72
N SER A 14 -0.10 6.98 -0.96
CA SER A 14 1.04 6.10 -0.80
C SER A 14 1.32 5.33 -2.09
N PRO A 15 2.56 4.95 -2.32
CA PRO A 15 2.88 4.14 -3.50
C PRO A 15 2.09 2.84 -3.53
N LEU A 16 1.90 2.22 -2.37
CA LEU A 16 1.12 1.00 -2.27
C LEU A 16 -0.31 1.20 -2.72
N ALA A 17 -0.94 2.25 -2.21
CA ALA A 17 -2.32 2.52 -2.56
C ALA A 17 -2.46 2.81 -4.05
N ARG A 18 -1.52 3.58 -4.60
CA ARG A 18 -1.57 3.89 -6.02
C ARG A 18 -1.41 2.67 -6.89
N ALA A 19 -0.50 1.77 -6.50
CA ALA A 19 -0.29 0.54 -7.25
C ALA A 19 -1.53 -0.35 -7.19
N ARG A 20 -2.13 -0.44 -6.01
CA ARG A 20 -3.35 -1.22 -5.83
C ARG A 20 -4.48 -0.69 -6.71
N MET A 21 -4.66 0.62 -6.68
CA MET A 21 -5.73 1.23 -7.46
C MET A 21 -5.47 1.11 -8.95
N ALA A 22 -4.22 1.22 -9.36
CA ALA A 22 -3.87 1.03 -10.76
C ALA A 22 -4.18 -0.39 -11.23
N ALA A 23 -4.11 -1.35 -10.32
CA ALA A 23 -4.45 -2.73 -10.63
C ALA A 23 -5.96 -2.99 -10.55
N GLY A 24 -6.73 -1.98 -10.17
CA GLY A 24 -8.18 -2.13 -10.09
C GLY A 24 -8.65 -2.95 -8.92
N MET A 25 -7.88 -2.99 -7.84
CA MET A 25 -8.21 -3.83 -6.68
C MET A 25 -8.63 -2.98 -5.49
N THR A 26 -9.58 -3.50 -4.73
CA THR A 26 -9.91 -2.92 -3.43
C THR A 26 -8.92 -3.42 -2.39
N GLN A 27 -8.92 -2.77 -1.23
CA GLN A 27 -8.08 -3.24 -0.13
C GLN A 27 -8.44 -4.67 0.28
N GLY A 28 -9.73 -4.97 0.28
CA GLY A 28 -10.18 -6.32 0.64
C GLY A 28 -9.72 -7.35 -0.37
N GLN A 29 -9.78 -7.01 -1.65
CA GLN A 29 -9.33 -7.93 -2.69
C GLN A 29 -7.84 -8.19 -2.58
N MET A 30 -7.07 -7.14 -2.34
CA MET A 30 -5.64 -7.31 -2.20
C MET A 30 -5.30 -8.13 -0.96
N ALA A 31 -6.00 -7.88 0.14
CA ALA A 31 -5.78 -8.64 1.36
C ALA A 31 -6.06 -10.12 1.13
N ALA A 32 -7.13 -10.43 0.43
CA ALA A 32 -7.47 -11.82 0.12
C ALA A 32 -6.38 -12.47 -0.72
N ALA A 33 -5.87 -11.74 -1.69
CA ALA A 33 -4.82 -12.27 -2.57
C ALA A 33 -3.51 -12.50 -1.81
N LEU A 34 -3.26 -11.68 -0.80
CA LEU A 34 -2.04 -11.80 0.00
C LEU A 34 -2.17 -12.74 1.18
N GLY A 35 -3.40 -13.14 1.50
CA GLY A 35 -3.62 -14.00 2.65
C GLY A 35 -3.53 -13.26 3.97
N CYS A 36 -3.89 -12.00 3.99
CA CYS A 36 -3.84 -11.19 5.21
C CYS A 36 -5.16 -10.46 5.37
N SER A 37 -5.25 -9.61 6.39
CA SER A 37 -6.48 -8.87 6.66
C SER A 37 -6.47 -7.53 5.93
N GLN A 38 -7.66 -7.02 5.69
CA GLN A 38 -7.78 -5.69 5.10
C GLN A 38 -7.17 -4.64 6.02
N LYS A 39 -7.23 -4.87 7.32
CA LYS A 39 -6.64 -3.97 8.29
C LYS A 39 -5.14 -3.83 8.07
N ASP A 40 -4.48 -4.94 7.76
CA ASP A 40 -3.04 -4.91 7.46
C ASP A 40 -2.76 -4.04 6.23
N VAL A 41 -3.54 -4.24 5.17
CA VAL A 41 -3.37 -3.47 3.95
C VAL A 41 -3.56 -1.99 4.25
N SER A 42 -4.58 -1.66 5.02
CA SER A 42 -4.86 -0.28 5.37
C SER A 42 -3.70 0.35 6.13
N ARG A 43 -3.13 -0.37 7.08
CA ARG A 43 -2.00 0.14 7.86
C ARG A 43 -0.78 0.40 7.00
N TRP A 44 -0.52 -0.49 6.06
CA TRP A 44 0.60 -0.31 5.15
C TRP A 44 0.40 0.91 4.27
N GLU A 45 -0.81 1.09 3.77
CA GLU A 45 -1.09 2.21 2.87
C GLU A 45 -1.03 3.54 3.59
N ARG A 46 -1.38 3.56 4.86
CA ARG A 46 -1.33 4.79 5.64
C ARG A 46 0.06 5.07 6.21
N GLY A 47 0.99 4.14 6.03
CA GLY A 47 2.33 4.33 6.53
C GLY A 47 2.49 4.05 8.01
N VAL A 48 1.50 3.43 8.63
CA VAL A 48 1.57 3.09 10.05
C VAL A 48 2.53 1.95 10.29
N HIS A 49 2.53 1.00 9.38
CA HIS A 49 3.44 -0.14 9.40
C HIS A 49 4.00 -0.35 8.01
N SER A 50 5.11 -1.05 7.95
CA SER A 50 5.70 -1.44 6.67
C SER A 50 5.50 -2.92 6.46
N PRO A 51 5.15 -3.34 5.25
CA PRO A 51 5.07 -4.76 4.97
C PRO A 51 6.46 -5.39 4.95
N ARG A 52 6.53 -6.66 5.29
CA ARG A 52 7.79 -7.39 5.27
C ARG A 52 8.22 -7.63 3.83
N VAL A 53 9.48 -7.95 3.66
CA VAL A 53 10.03 -8.15 2.32
C VAL A 53 9.30 -9.24 1.57
N ASP A 54 9.01 -10.35 2.23
CA ASP A 54 8.31 -11.44 1.55
C ASP A 54 6.91 -11.04 1.11
N VAL A 55 6.26 -10.18 1.90
CA VAL A 55 4.94 -9.66 1.53
C VAL A 55 5.07 -8.71 0.35
N LEU A 56 6.10 -7.88 0.35
CA LEU A 56 6.33 -6.96 -0.77
C LEU A 56 6.54 -7.70 -2.08
N ILE A 57 7.28 -8.80 -2.04
CA ILE A 57 7.50 -9.60 -3.22
C ILE A 57 6.17 -10.14 -3.74
N LYS A 58 5.35 -10.63 -2.83
CA LYS A 58 4.05 -11.16 -3.21
C LYS A 58 3.14 -10.08 -3.75
N MET A 59 3.19 -8.90 -3.14
CA MET A 59 2.41 -7.77 -3.63
C MET A 59 2.79 -7.40 -5.05
N ALA A 60 4.07 -7.30 -5.32
CA ALA A 60 4.54 -6.96 -6.65
C ALA A 60 4.02 -7.96 -7.67
N ASP A 61 4.00 -9.22 -7.29
CA ASP A 61 3.50 -10.27 -8.13
C ASP A 61 2.01 -10.14 -8.38
N VAL A 62 1.27 -9.93 -7.31
CA VAL A 62 -0.19 -9.81 -7.39
C VAL A 62 -0.60 -8.57 -8.19
N LEU A 63 0.10 -7.48 -7.99
CA LEU A 63 -0.25 -6.21 -8.63
C LEU A 63 0.36 -6.05 -10.01
N GLY A 64 1.28 -6.94 -10.37
CA GLY A 64 1.93 -6.85 -11.68
C GLY A 64 2.84 -5.65 -11.79
N CYS A 65 3.51 -5.29 -10.71
CA CYS A 65 4.41 -4.15 -10.70
C CYS A 65 5.73 -4.57 -10.07
N ARG A 66 6.63 -3.62 -9.97
CA ARG A 66 7.95 -3.85 -9.38
C ARG A 66 7.92 -3.49 -7.91
N ILE A 67 8.82 -4.12 -7.15
CA ILE A 67 8.92 -3.80 -5.73
C ILE A 67 9.21 -2.31 -5.53
N ASP A 68 10.03 -1.75 -6.39
CA ASP A 68 10.34 -0.32 -6.34
C ASP A 68 9.10 0.56 -6.39
N ASP A 69 8.09 0.10 -7.09
CA ASP A 69 6.85 0.86 -7.21
C ASP A 69 6.06 0.89 -5.91
N LEU A 70 6.40 0.02 -4.99
CA LEU A 70 5.67 -0.10 -3.73
C LEU A 70 6.39 0.59 -2.58
N ILE A 71 7.59 1.09 -2.81
CA ILE A 71 8.40 1.68 -1.77
C ILE A 71 8.36 3.20 -1.88
N ASP A 72 8.16 3.85 -0.74
CA ASP A 72 8.17 5.30 -0.69
C ASP A 72 9.62 5.77 -0.59
N ARG A 73 10.12 6.31 -1.67
CA ARG A 73 11.51 6.72 -1.74
C ARG A 73 11.72 8.18 -1.39
N SER A 74 10.64 8.87 -1.08
CA SER A 74 10.76 10.29 -0.75
C SER A 74 11.43 10.50 0.60
N ARG A 75 11.65 9.44 1.34
CA ARG A 75 12.25 9.55 2.66
C ARG A 75 13.76 9.45 2.66
N GLU A 76 14.33 9.19 1.54
CA GLU A 76 15.77 9.05 1.45
C GLU A 76 16.49 10.38 1.32
#